data_63d1088dc56cac062045a6126acfc66c
#
_entry.id   63d1088dc56cac062045a6126acfc66c
#
_cell.length_a   1.000
_cell.length_b   1.000
_cell.length_c   1.000
_cell.angle_alpha   90.00
_cell.angle_beta   90.00
_cell.angle_gamma   90.00
#
_symmetry.space_group_name_H-M   'P 1'
#
loop_
_entity.id
_entity.type
_entity.pdbx_description
1 polymer ?
#
loop_
_entity_poly.entity_id
_entity_poly.type
_entity_poly.pdbx_seq_one_letter_code
_entity_poly.pdbx_strand_id
1 'polypeptide(L)'
;MSSAADGRPLRAPVSFVARLRPELIHVAPPWRTFGETVGGLVESLIATGTLDEEVREPAVRAVIAREQEASTALLDIGVGVPHARLVGLGQAVVALAVSRAGLYEPVPTVAVATVALVLSPPSAAADHLHILTEIATLLRSAELRAALLAAQDARAALAALGAHARAIPSR
;
A
#
# COMPACT_ATOMS: atom_id res chain seq x y z
N MET A 1 -27.16 0.56 38.92
CA MET A 1 -27.29 1.13 37.60
C MET A 1 -26.36 0.39 36.66
N SER A 2 -26.92 -0.50 35.87
CA SER A 2 -26.17 -1.35 34.96
C SER A 2 -25.91 -0.56 33.67
N SER A 3 -24.65 -0.24 33.39
CA SER A 3 -24.21 0.28 32.10
C SER A 3 -24.19 -0.91 31.14
N ALA A 4 -25.17 -0.97 30.25
CA ALA A 4 -25.13 -1.90 29.14
C ALA A 4 -23.94 -1.52 28.24
N ALA A 5 -22.90 -2.33 28.27
CA ALA A 5 -21.84 -2.26 27.28
C ALA A 5 -22.49 -2.53 25.91
N ASP A 6 -22.43 -1.52 25.04
CA ASP A 6 -22.89 -1.58 23.66
C ASP A 6 -22.10 -2.68 22.93
N GLY A 7 -22.68 -3.87 22.84
CA GLY A 7 -22.08 -5.05 22.24
C GLY A 7 -22.09 -4.98 20.70
N ARG A 8 -21.62 -3.87 20.13
CA ARG A 8 -21.29 -3.88 18.69
C ARG A 8 -20.18 -4.88 18.47
N PRO A 9 -20.39 -5.89 17.62
CA PRO A 9 -19.30 -6.76 17.25
C PRO A 9 -18.17 -5.89 16.68
N LEU A 10 -16.96 -6.01 17.25
CA LEU A 10 -15.78 -5.38 16.71
C LEU A 10 -15.66 -5.82 15.25
N ARG A 11 -15.89 -4.88 14.34
CA ARG A 11 -15.75 -5.13 12.91
C ARG A 11 -14.32 -5.57 12.66
N ALA A 12 -14.14 -6.76 12.09
CA ALA A 12 -12.81 -7.22 11.69
C ALA A 12 -12.15 -6.18 10.79
N PRO A 13 -10.87 -5.83 11.01
CA PRO A 13 -10.18 -4.84 10.16
C PRO A 13 -10.16 -5.34 8.70
N VAL A 14 -10.46 -4.43 7.77
CA VAL A 14 -10.44 -4.75 6.35
C VAL A 14 -9.00 -4.90 5.88
N SER A 15 -8.69 -6.03 5.25
CA SER A 15 -7.33 -6.35 4.82
C SER A 15 -6.83 -5.44 3.70
N PHE A 16 -5.49 -5.33 3.57
CA PHE A 16 -4.81 -4.67 2.46
C PHE A 16 -5.29 -5.22 1.11
N VAL A 17 -5.31 -6.54 0.95
CA VAL A 17 -5.70 -7.18 -0.30
C VAL A 17 -7.15 -6.90 -0.66
N ALA A 18 -8.05 -6.88 0.33
CA ALA A 18 -9.47 -6.58 0.10
C ALA A 18 -9.73 -5.13 -0.31
N ARG A 19 -8.80 -4.21 -0.05
CA ARG A 19 -8.87 -2.80 -0.48
C ARG A 19 -8.33 -2.57 -1.89
N LEU A 20 -7.63 -3.54 -2.47
CA LEU A 20 -7.07 -3.45 -3.82
C LEU A 20 -8.09 -3.86 -4.88
N ARG A 21 -8.03 -3.18 -5.99
CA ARG A 21 -8.71 -3.49 -7.25
C ARG A 21 -7.67 -3.45 -8.37
N PRO A 22 -7.90 -4.09 -9.52
CA PRO A 22 -6.94 -4.05 -10.63
C PRO A 22 -6.53 -2.62 -11.03
N GLU A 23 -7.45 -1.66 -10.97
CA GLU A 23 -7.20 -0.26 -11.31
C GLU A 23 -6.23 0.46 -10.35
N LEU A 24 -6.00 -0.11 -9.16
CA LEU A 24 -5.08 0.40 -8.14
C LEU A 24 -3.74 -0.34 -8.15
N ILE A 25 -3.51 -1.21 -9.12
CA ILE A 25 -2.29 -1.99 -9.26
C ILE A 25 -1.62 -1.63 -10.59
N HIS A 26 -0.35 -1.24 -10.52
CA HIS A 26 0.45 -0.87 -11.69
C HIS A 26 1.57 -1.89 -11.89
N VAL A 27 1.55 -2.55 -13.04
CA VAL A 27 2.58 -3.51 -13.44
C VAL A 27 3.49 -2.85 -14.47
N ALA A 28 4.78 -2.80 -14.16
CA ALA A 28 5.82 -2.20 -14.99
C ALA A 28 5.52 -0.76 -15.44
N PRO A 29 5.09 0.15 -14.54
CA PRO A 29 4.90 1.55 -14.92
C PRO A 29 6.25 2.19 -15.25
N PRO A 30 6.27 3.30 -16.03
CA PRO A 30 7.50 3.96 -16.47
C PRO A 30 8.15 4.82 -15.39
N TRP A 31 7.81 4.64 -14.15
CA TRP A 31 8.33 5.43 -13.02
C TRP A 31 9.73 4.97 -12.62
N ARG A 32 10.60 5.92 -12.26
CA ARG A 32 12.00 5.65 -11.91
C ARG A 32 12.47 6.41 -10.67
N THR A 33 11.62 7.26 -10.10
CA THR A 33 11.92 8.01 -8.88
C THR A 33 10.83 7.79 -7.83
N PHE A 34 11.17 8.07 -6.57
CA PHE A 34 10.20 8.01 -5.47
C PHE A 34 9.00 8.94 -5.73
N GLY A 35 9.27 10.18 -6.17
CA GLY A 35 8.23 11.15 -6.49
C GLY A 35 7.30 10.71 -7.61
N GLU A 36 7.86 10.14 -8.69
CA GLU A 36 7.05 9.58 -9.79
C GLU A 36 6.20 8.40 -9.33
N THR A 37 6.75 7.54 -8.50
CA THR A 37 6.05 6.37 -7.97
C THR A 37 4.89 6.79 -7.07
N VAL A 38 5.13 7.65 -6.10
CA VAL A 38 4.08 8.17 -5.21
C VAL A 38 3.03 8.96 -6.00
N GLY A 39 3.48 9.84 -6.89
CA GLY A 39 2.58 10.63 -7.74
C GLY A 39 1.68 9.75 -8.60
N GLY A 40 2.22 8.72 -9.24
CA GLY A 40 1.48 7.79 -10.07
C GLY A 40 0.48 6.94 -9.28
N LEU A 41 0.85 6.49 -8.08
CA LEU A 41 -0.05 5.75 -7.19
C LEU A 41 -1.19 6.64 -6.67
N VAL A 42 -0.90 7.87 -6.27
CA VAL A 42 -1.94 8.84 -5.88
C VAL A 42 -2.86 9.15 -7.05
N GLU A 43 -2.31 9.32 -8.26
CA GLU A 43 -3.12 9.53 -9.47
C GLU A 43 -4.13 8.40 -9.69
N SER A 44 -3.74 7.15 -9.51
CA SER A 44 -4.67 6.03 -9.66
C SER A 44 -5.81 6.05 -8.63
N LEU A 45 -5.54 6.52 -7.41
CA LEU A 45 -6.56 6.70 -6.39
C LEU A 45 -7.54 7.83 -6.76
N ILE A 46 -7.06 8.91 -7.36
CA ILE A 46 -7.90 9.99 -7.89
C ILE A 46 -8.73 9.51 -9.08
N ALA A 47 -8.10 8.88 -10.05
CA ALA A 47 -8.76 8.41 -11.28
C ALA A 47 -9.87 7.38 -11.02
N THR A 48 -9.77 6.61 -9.96
CA THR A 48 -10.80 5.63 -9.55
C THR A 48 -11.88 6.22 -8.63
N GLY A 49 -11.78 7.50 -8.30
CA GLY A 49 -12.69 8.14 -7.33
C GLY A 49 -12.49 7.68 -5.89
N THR A 50 -11.38 7.00 -5.60
CA THR A 50 -11.02 6.55 -4.24
C THR A 50 -10.53 7.71 -3.38
N LEU A 51 -9.88 8.68 -4.00
CA LEU A 51 -9.48 9.96 -3.43
C LEU A 51 -10.08 11.11 -4.22
N ASP A 52 -10.42 12.19 -3.54
CA ASP A 52 -10.84 13.42 -4.19
C ASP A 52 -9.64 14.19 -4.77
N GLU A 53 -9.85 14.88 -5.89
CA GLU A 53 -8.83 15.67 -6.58
C GLU A 53 -8.13 16.68 -5.65
N GLU A 54 -8.88 17.28 -4.76
CA GLU A 54 -8.40 18.31 -3.82
C GLU A 54 -7.33 17.80 -2.85
N VAL A 55 -7.30 16.49 -2.58
CA VAL A 55 -6.31 15.88 -1.69
C VAL A 55 -5.08 15.33 -2.41
N ARG A 56 -5.00 15.44 -3.73
CA ARG A 56 -3.87 14.98 -4.55
C ARG A 56 -2.53 15.51 -4.03
N GLU A 57 -2.36 16.82 -4.02
CA GLU A 57 -1.10 17.45 -3.59
C GLU A 57 -0.82 17.30 -2.10
N PRO A 58 -1.80 17.48 -1.20
CA PRO A 58 -1.59 17.17 0.21
C PRO A 58 -1.15 15.74 0.47
N ALA A 59 -1.70 14.75 -0.25
CA ALA A 59 -1.32 13.35 -0.12
C ALA A 59 0.14 13.12 -0.54
N VAL A 60 0.54 13.59 -1.71
CA VAL A 60 1.92 13.46 -2.21
C VAL A 60 2.91 14.13 -1.25
N ARG A 61 2.64 15.34 -0.80
CA ARG A 61 3.50 16.07 0.14
C ARG A 61 3.63 15.35 1.48
N ALA A 62 2.52 14.84 2.02
CA ALA A 62 2.53 14.14 3.29
C ALA A 62 3.37 12.86 3.22
N VAL A 63 3.26 12.09 2.14
CA VAL A 63 4.05 10.87 1.92
C VAL A 63 5.54 11.20 1.77
N ILE A 64 5.88 12.20 0.98
CA ILE A 64 7.28 12.61 0.79
C ILE A 64 7.88 13.12 2.11
N ALA A 65 7.16 13.94 2.86
CA ALA A 65 7.61 14.43 4.16
C ALA A 65 7.85 13.28 5.15
N ARG A 66 6.94 12.31 5.19
CA ARG A 66 7.08 11.13 6.05
C ARG A 66 8.30 10.29 5.69
N GLU A 67 8.56 10.09 4.40
CA GLU A 67 9.73 9.34 3.92
C GLU A 67 11.05 10.05 4.25
N GLN A 68 11.06 11.39 4.23
CA GLN A 68 12.23 12.18 4.61
C GLN A 68 12.59 12.08 6.10
N GLU A 69 11.59 11.84 6.96
CA GLU A 69 11.83 11.61 8.39
C GLU A 69 12.54 10.28 8.63
N ALA A 70 12.08 9.22 7.98
CA ALA A 70 12.68 7.90 8.02
C ALA A 70 12.19 7.09 6.81
N SER A 71 13.12 6.52 6.07
CA SER A 71 12.78 5.69 4.90
C SER A 71 11.88 4.51 5.29
N THR A 72 10.88 4.26 4.47
CA THR A 72 9.98 3.11 4.58
C THR A 72 10.42 1.93 3.72
N ALA A 73 11.57 2.03 3.08
CA ALA A 73 12.12 0.97 2.23
C ALA A 73 12.71 -0.17 3.06
N LEU A 74 12.32 -1.39 2.73
CA LEU A 74 12.91 -2.63 3.21
C LEU A 74 13.98 -3.04 2.21
N LEU A 75 15.21 -2.56 2.43
CA LEU A 75 16.32 -2.65 1.46
C LEU A 75 16.71 -4.08 1.14
N ASP A 76 16.62 -4.98 2.13
CA ASP A 76 16.97 -6.39 2.02
C ASP A 76 16.07 -7.17 1.04
N ILE A 77 14.85 -6.68 0.82
CA ILE A 77 13.87 -7.34 -0.05
C ILE A 77 13.37 -6.47 -1.20
N GLY A 78 13.86 -5.25 -1.35
CA GLY A 78 13.48 -4.34 -2.44
C GLY A 78 12.01 -3.92 -2.41
N VAL A 79 11.45 -3.70 -1.23
CA VAL A 79 10.06 -3.30 -1.01
C VAL A 79 10.02 -1.91 -0.38
N GLY A 80 9.16 -1.03 -0.88
CA GLY A 80 8.83 0.24 -0.26
C GLY A 80 7.38 0.25 0.24
N VAL A 81 7.16 0.87 1.39
CA VAL A 81 5.80 1.04 1.96
C VAL A 81 5.57 2.50 2.32
N PRO A 82 5.57 3.39 1.31
CA PRO A 82 5.27 4.79 1.55
C PRO A 82 3.87 4.93 2.15
N HIS A 83 3.75 5.75 3.18
CA HIS A 83 2.48 5.93 3.85
C HIS A 83 2.39 7.29 4.52
N ALA A 84 1.18 7.75 4.75
CA ALA A 84 0.92 8.97 5.52
C ALA A 84 -0.47 8.94 6.15
N ARG A 85 -0.61 9.73 7.20
CA ARG A 85 -1.91 10.11 7.76
C ARG A 85 -2.41 11.34 7.03
N LEU A 86 -3.67 11.34 6.62
CA LEU A 86 -4.25 12.42 5.84
C LEU A 86 -5.63 12.77 6.35
N VAL A 87 -5.77 14.00 6.80
CA VAL A 87 -7.07 14.57 7.24
C VAL A 87 -8.01 14.65 6.03
N GLY A 88 -9.27 14.32 6.23
CA GLY A 88 -10.29 14.37 5.17
C GLY A 88 -10.58 13.02 4.52
N LEU A 89 -9.80 11.97 4.81
CA LEU A 89 -10.14 10.62 4.39
C LEU A 89 -11.23 10.01 5.28
N GLY A 90 -12.17 9.29 4.66
CA GLY A 90 -13.18 8.53 5.39
C GLY A 90 -12.68 7.16 5.87
N GLN A 91 -11.69 6.60 5.18
CA GLN A 91 -11.11 5.29 5.47
C GLN A 91 -9.69 5.18 4.89
N ALA A 92 -8.96 4.16 5.29
CA ALA A 92 -7.66 3.86 4.68
C ALA A 92 -7.83 3.43 3.22
N VAL A 93 -6.93 3.92 2.37
CA VAL A 93 -6.85 3.59 0.95
C VAL A 93 -5.46 3.11 0.60
N VAL A 94 -5.35 2.22 -0.37
CA VAL A 94 -4.11 1.56 -0.75
C VAL A 94 -3.96 1.48 -2.26
N ALA A 95 -2.71 1.45 -2.73
CA ALA A 95 -2.38 1.19 -4.13
C ALA A 95 -1.03 0.45 -4.19
N LEU A 96 -0.78 -0.26 -5.29
CA LEU A 96 0.40 -1.12 -5.46
C LEU A 96 1.06 -0.87 -6.81
N ALA A 97 2.38 -0.87 -6.83
CA ALA A 97 3.16 -0.90 -8.06
C ALA A 97 4.25 -1.96 -7.97
N VAL A 98 4.50 -2.64 -9.09
CA VAL A 98 5.56 -3.63 -9.22
C VAL A 98 6.30 -3.42 -10.53
N SER A 99 7.63 -3.51 -10.53
CA SER A 99 8.46 -3.37 -11.74
C SER A 99 9.79 -4.06 -11.58
N ARG A 100 10.11 -4.98 -12.50
CA ARG A 100 11.44 -5.61 -12.56
C ARG A 100 12.55 -4.61 -12.84
N ALA A 101 12.25 -3.52 -13.54
CA ALA A 101 13.20 -2.45 -13.81
C ALA A 101 13.51 -1.58 -12.59
N GLY A 102 12.78 -1.77 -11.49
CA GLY A 102 12.82 -0.92 -10.32
C GLY A 102 11.93 0.31 -10.45
N LEU A 103 11.44 0.80 -9.33
CA LEU A 103 10.58 1.98 -9.23
C LEU A 103 11.33 3.19 -8.71
N TYR A 104 12.29 2.98 -7.82
CA TYR A 104 13.23 4.01 -7.33
C TYR A 104 14.39 3.35 -6.59
N GLU A 105 15.44 4.12 -6.35
CA GLU A 105 16.62 3.70 -5.58
C GLU A 105 16.74 4.55 -4.31
N PRO A 106 16.36 4.01 -3.13
CA PRO A 106 16.49 4.75 -1.86
C PRO A 106 17.96 4.98 -1.45
N VAL A 107 18.82 4.07 -1.87
CA VAL A 107 20.30 4.20 -1.79
C VAL A 107 20.91 3.73 -3.11
N PRO A 108 22.09 4.22 -3.48
CA PRO A 108 22.72 3.83 -4.75
C PRO A 108 22.80 2.32 -4.94
N THR A 109 22.43 1.84 -6.12
CA THR A 109 22.47 0.43 -6.54
C THR A 109 21.46 -0.51 -5.86
N VAL A 110 20.60 -0.01 -5.00
CA VAL A 110 19.55 -0.81 -4.36
C VAL A 110 18.19 -0.34 -4.86
N ALA A 111 17.64 -1.07 -5.82
CA ALA A 111 16.33 -0.76 -6.39
C ALA A 111 15.20 -1.30 -5.53
N VAL A 112 14.14 -0.52 -5.39
CA VAL A 112 12.85 -0.94 -4.88
C VAL A 112 11.98 -1.33 -6.07
N ALA A 113 11.56 -2.58 -6.11
CA ALA A 113 10.80 -3.17 -7.22
C ALA A 113 9.30 -3.36 -6.92
N THR A 114 8.92 -3.30 -5.65
CA THR A 114 7.52 -3.43 -5.20
C THR A 114 7.21 -2.33 -4.21
N VAL A 115 6.16 -1.57 -4.47
CA VAL A 115 5.74 -0.44 -3.63
C VAL A 115 4.27 -0.54 -3.29
N ALA A 116 3.96 -0.54 -2.01
CA ALA A 116 2.59 -0.48 -1.49
C ALA A 116 2.37 0.87 -0.79
N LEU A 117 1.51 1.72 -1.36
CA LEU A 117 1.12 3.01 -0.78
C LEU A 117 -0.05 2.81 0.18
N VAL A 118 0.03 3.44 1.35
CA VAL A 118 -1.06 3.48 2.33
C VAL A 118 -1.34 4.91 2.77
N LEU A 119 -2.56 5.35 2.58
CA LEU A 119 -3.06 6.63 3.12
C LEU A 119 -4.21 6.33 4.07
N SER A 120 -4.21 6.91 5.25
CA SER A 120 -5.25 6.67 6.24
C SER A 120 -5.60 7.92 7.03
N PRO A 121 -6.87 8.05 7.48
CA PRO A 121 -7.24 9.16 8.35
C PRO A 121 -6.59 9.01 9.73
N PRO A 122 -6.29 10.11 10.44
CA PRO A 122 -5.75 10.05 11.81
C PRO A 122 -6.60 9.23 12.79
N SER A 123 -7.91 9.20 12.56
CA SER A 123 -8.88 8.44 13.39
C SER A 123 -8.80 6.92 13.22
N ALA A 124 -8.17 6.42 12.14
CA ALA A 124 -8.09 4.99 11.82
C ALA A 124 -6.72 4.40 12.20
N ALA A 125 -6.23 4.66 13.40
CA ALA A 125 -4.89 4.24 13.84
C ALA A 125 -4.72 2.71 13.86
N ALA A 126 -5.73 1.98 14.29
CA ALA A 126 -5.72 0.52 14.33
C ALA A 126 -5.69 -0.09 12.92
N ASP A 127 -6.53 0.41 12.01
CA ASP A 127 -6.54 -0.04 10.61
C ASP A 127 -5.22 0.26 9.91
N HIS A 128 -4.65 1.44 10.15
CA HIS A 128 -3.36 1.83 9.60
C HIS A 128 -2.25 0.84 10.00
N LEU A 129 -2.13 0.56 11.28
CA LEU A 129 -1.14 -0.38 11.80
C LEU A 129 -1.37 -1.81 11.27
N HIS A 130 -2.63 -2.24 11.23
CA HIS A 130 -3.00 -3.56 10.70
C HIS A 130 -2.59 -3.71 9.23
N ILE A 131 -2.90 -2.71 8.39
CA ILE A 131 -2.55 -2.73 6.97
C ILE A 131 -1.03 -2.76 6.77
N LEU A 132 -0.28 -1.93 7.49
CA LEU A 132 1.19 -1.92 7.40
C LEU A 132 1.79 -3.27 7.83
N THR A 133 1.28 -3.87 8.88
CA THR A 133 1.72 -5.18 9.38
C THR A 133 1.41 -6.28 8.36
N GLU A 134 0.23 -6.26 7.77
CA GLU A 134 -0.17 -7.22 6.73
C GLU A 134 0.72 -7.11 5.49
N ILE A 135 0.97 -5.90 5.01
CA ILE A 135 1.87 -5.65 3.87
C ILE A 135 3.27 -6.21 4.17
N ALA A 136 3.82 -5.89 5.33
CA ALA A 136 5.14 -6.39 5.72
C ALA A 136 5.19 -7.92 5.79
N THR A 137 4.15 -8.55 6.31
CA THR A 137 4.05 -10.02 6.39
C THR A 137 3.95 -10.64 5.01
N LEU A 138 3.08 -10.15 4.15
CA LEU A 138 2.88 -10.66 2.79
C LEU A 138 4.14 -10.48 1.94
N LEU A 139 4.69 -9.28 1.90
CA LEU A 139 5.80 -8.94 1.00
C LEU A 139 7.17 -9.45 1.49
N ARG A 140 7.28 -10.01 2.69
CA ARG A 140 8.47 -10.77 3.10
C ARG A 140 8.58 -12.11 2.40
N SER A 141 7.49 -12.66 1.88
CA SER A 141 7.52 -13.88 1.08
C SER A 141 8.25 -13.67 -0.24
N ALA A 142 9.39 -14.33 -0.42
CA ALA A 142 10.14 -14.29 -1.67
C ALA A 142 9.33 -14.88 -2.84
N GLU A 143 8.52 -15.89 -2.56
CA GLU A 143 7.63 -16.51 -3.54
C GLU A 143 6.58 -15.52 -4.03
N LEU A 144 5.94 -14.78 -3.13
CA LEU A 144 4.97 -13.75 -3.52
C LEU A 144 5.62 -12.62 -4.31
N ARG A 145 6.77 -12.11 -3.86
CA ARG A 145 7.48 -11.06 -4.61
C ARG A 145 7.84 -11.51 -6.02
N ALA A 146 8.31 -12.75 -6.17
CA ALA A 146 8.61 -13.30 -7.49
C ALA A 146 7.35 -13.41 -8.37
N ALA A 147 6.24 -13.86 -7.81
CA ALA A 147 4.96 -13.94 -8.52
C ALA A 147 4.44 -12.56 -8.95
N LEU A 148 4.57 -11.55 -8.10
CA LEU A 148 4.20 -10.16 -8.43
C LEU A 148 5.05 -9.59 -9.56
N LEU A 149 6.35 -9.80 -9.52
CA LEU A 149 7.27 -9.35 -10.57
C LEU A 149 7.11 -10.12 -11.89
N ALA A 150 6.58 -11.34 -11.84
CA ALA A 150 6.25 -12.15 -13.00
C ALA A 150 4.86 -11.86 -13.57
N ALA A 151 4.00 -11.16 -12.83
CA ALA A 151 2.66 -10.82 -13.26
C ALA A 151 2.68 -9.97 -14.54
N GLN A 152 1.88 -10.34 -15.52
CA GLN A 152 1.81 -9.64 -16.80
C GLN A 152 0.83 -8.46 -16.78
N ASP A 153 -0.11 -8.47 -15.85
CA ASP A 153 -1.10 -7.43 -15.65
C ASP A 153 -1.56 -7.31 -14.19
N ALA A 154 -2.37 -6.30 -13.92
CA ALA A 154 -2.88 -6.02 -12.59
C ALA A 154 -3.76 -7.15 -12.03
N ARG A 155 -4.52 -7.83 -12.87
CA ARG A 155 -5.39 -8.95 -12.46
C ARG A 155 -4.56 -10.14 -11.98
N ALA A 156 -3.48 -10.47 -12.69
CA ALA A 156 -2.55 -11.52 -12.31
C ALA A 156 -1.85 -11.19 -10.98
N ALA A 157 -1.43 -9.94 -10.79
CA ALA A 157 -0.84 -9.48 -9.54
C ALA A 157 -1.82 -9.59 -8.36
N LEU A 158 -3.07 -9.15 -8.54
CA LEU A 158 -4.10 -9.25 -7.52
C LEU A 158 -4.43 -10.72 -7.18
N ALA A 159 -4.49 -11.59 -8.18
CA ALA A 159 -4.70 -13.03 -7.97
C ALA A 159 -3.58 -13.67 -7.15
N ALA A 160 -2.32 -13.32 -7.42
CA ALA A 160 -1.17 -13.78 -6.64
C ALA A 160 -1.24 -13.33 -5.18
N LEU A 161 -1.59 -12.06 -4.93
CA LEU A 161 -1.82 -11.53 -3.58
C LEU A 161 -2.93 -12.28 -2.85
N GLY A 162 -4.07 -12.45 -3.50
CA GLY A 162 -5.23 -13.13 -2.92
C GLY A 162 -4.95 -14.60 -2.57
N ALA A 163 -4.28 -15.32 -3.46
CA ALA A 163 -3.88 -16.71 -3.22
C ALA A 163 -2.91 -16.83 -2.03
N HIS A 164 -1.93 -15.93 -1.96
CA HIS A 164 -0.95 -15.93 -0.89
C HIS A 164 -1.56 -15.53 0.47
N ALA A 165 -2.43 -14.54 0.49
CA ALA A 165 -3.14 -14.11 1.70
C ALA A 165 -4.02 -15.23 2.28
N ARG A 166 -4.69 -16.02 1.43
CA ARG A 166 -5.51 -17.18 1.87
C ARG A 166 -4.67 -18.32 2.44
N ALA A 167 -3.41 -18.45 2.04
CA ALA A 167 -2.50 -19.49 2.52
C ALA A 167 -1.93 -19.18 3.90
N ILE A 168 -2.04 -17.93 4.40
CA ILE A 168 -1.60 -17.55 5.75
C ILE A 168 -2.66 -18.00 6.76
N PRO A 169 -2.31 -18.82 7.78
CA PRO A 169 -3.27 -19.22 8.81
C PRO A 169 -3.76 -18.01 9.60
N SER A 170 -5.06 -17.91 9.80
CA SER A 170 -5.64 -16.96 10.77
C SER A 170 -5.17 -17.35 12.17
N ARG A 171 -4.48 -16.44 12.87
CA ARG A 171 -4.16 -16.59 14.29
C ARG A 171 -5.28 -16.04 15.14
#